data_2334a576094e36853bccf80160fefd92
#
_entry.id   2334a576094e36853bccf80160fefd92
#
_cell.length_a   1.000
_cell.length_b   1.000
_cell.length_c   1.000
_cell.angle_alpha   90.00
_cell.angle_beta   90.00
_cell.angle_gamma   90.00
#
_symmetry.space_group_name_H-M   'P 1'
#
loop_
_entity.id
_entity.type
_entity.pdbx_description
1 polymer ?
#
loop_
_entity_poly.entity_id
_entity_poly.type
_entity_poly.pdbx_seq_one_letter_code
_entity_poly.pdbx_strand_id
1 'polypeptide(L)'
;IECVIMDWAGTAVDYGCFAPVAAFIEAFAEKGLIIDVVQTRKPMGLPKIQHIRELLSMPEVNEQFATRYQRAWTEEDVVELNRLFEKHLFASLENYTDPIPGVIPTLEKLRAEGLKIGSTTGYTREMMNVVLPAAQAKGYRVDYCATPNLLPAGRPAPYMIFENLIKLGVDSLDAVVKVGDTIADIKEGVNAKVCSVGVVLGSNEMALTEAETKAMPAAELEARIADVKERMFAAGASYVILSMEELPALIERMNADR
;
A
#
# COMPACT_ATOMS: atom_id res chain seq x y z
N ILE A 1 -13.15 -5.68 -19.00
CA ILE A 1 -12.65 -5.92 -17.63
C ILE A 1 -13.82 -6.39 -16.78
N GLU A 2 -13.60 -7.39 -15.92
CA GLU A 2 -14.61 -7.99 -15.04
C GLU A 2 -14.30 -7.76 -13.55
N CYS A 3 -13.03 -7.53 -13.22
CA CYS A 3 -12.59 -7.41 -11.83
C CYS A 3 -11.50 -6.37 -11.69
N VAL A 4 -11.61 -5.57 -10.62
CA VAL A 4 -10.57 -4.68 -10.13
C VAL A 4 -10.09 -5.17 -8.78
N ILE A 5 -8.79 -5.35 -8.61
CA ILE A 5 -8.16 -5.75 -7.34
C ILE A 5 -7.36 -4.58 -6.82
N MET A 6 -7.82 -4.00 -5.72
CA MET A 6 -7.24 -2.79 -5.12
C MET A 6 -6.29 -3.11 -3.96
N ASP A 7 -5.28 -2.29 -3.79
CA ASP A 7 -4.60 -2.17 -2.52
C ASP A 7 -5.41 -1.32 -1.52
N TRP A 8 -4.96 -1.25 -0.26
CA TRP A 8 -5.62 -0.54 0.83
C TRP A 8 -4.96 0.81 1.13
N ALA A 9 -3.93 0.81 1.96
CA ALA A 9 -3.31 2.04 2.47
C ALA A 9 -2.50 2.76 1.37
N GLY A 10 -2.83 4.00 1.08
CA GLY A 10 -2.24 4.79 -0.01
C GLY A 10 -2.95 4.63 -1.36
N THR A 11 -3.86 3.66 -1.49
CA THR A 11 -4.68 3.43 -2.69
C THR A 11 -6.16 3.69 -2.43
N ALA A 12 -6.74 3.00 -1.46
CA ALA A 12 -8.16 3.11 -1.13
C ALA A 12 -8.44 3.92 0.12
N VAL A 13 -7.59 3.80 1.13
CA VAL A 13 -7.66 4.48 2.42
C VAL A 13 -6.28 5.01 2.82
N ASP A 14 -6.20 5.80 3.89
CA ASP A 14 -4.94 6.30 4.45
C ASP A 14 -4.11 7.07 3.40
N TYR A 15 -4.57 8.25 3.03
CA TYR A 15 -3.88 9.12 2.06
C TYR A 15 -2.42 9.35 2.46
N GLY A 16 -1.48 8.92 1.61
CA GLY A 16 -0.03 8.97 1.85
C GLY A 16 0.53 7.80 2.64
N CYS A 17 -0.28 6.81 3.03
CA CYS A 17 0.14 5.60 3.74
C CYS A 17 0.91 5.91 5.04
N PHE A 18 0.27 6.64 5.97
CA PHE A 18 0.92 7.10 7.22
C PHE A 18 0.81 6.12 8.39
N ALA A 19 -0.18 5.22 8.43
CA ALA A 19 -0.34 4.27 9.52
C ALA A 19 0.93 3.45 9.81
N PRO A 20 1.57 2.80 8.83
CA PRO A 20 2.81 2.06 9.09
C PRO A 20 3.97 2.98 9.49
N VAL A 21 4.05 4.18 8.91
CA VAL A 21 5.12 5.15 9.21
C VAL A 21 5.09 5.57 10.67
N ALA A 22 3.92 5.97 11.17
CA ALA A 22 3.74 6.35 12.57
C ALA A 22 4.09 5.19 13.51
N ALA A 23 3.62 3.97 13.20
CA ALA A 23 3.90 2.79 14.01
C ALA A 23 5.40 2.44 14.10
N PHE A 24 6.16 2.58 13.02
CA PHE A 24 7.61 2.41 13.05
C PHE A 24 8.29 3.47 13.94
N ILE A 25 7.93 4.74 13.76
CA ILE A 25 8.51 5.83 14.56
C ILE A 25 8.25 5.60 16.05
N GLU A 26 7.02 5.23 16.43
CA GLU A 26 6.67 4.95 17.83
C GLU A 26 7.39 3.71 18.38
N ALA A 27 7.52 2.63 17.58
CA ALA A 27 8.23 1.41 17.98
C ALA A 27 9.71 1.68 18.27
N PHE A 28 10.37 2.44 17.39
CA PHE A 28 11.77 2.83 17.59
C PHE A 28 11.92 3.79 18.77
N ALA A 29 11.01 4.76 18.94
CA ALA A 29 10.99 5.67 20.07
C ALA A 29 10.82 4.94 21.42
N GLU A 30 10.00 3.88 21.51
CA GLU A 30 9.84 3.05 22.70
C GLU A 30 11.16 2.33 23.08
N LYS A 31 12.03 2.05 22.11
CA LYS A 31 13.40 1.56 22.33
C LYS A 31 14.42 2.69 22.52
N GLY A 32 13.99 3.96 22.51
CA GLY A 32 14.83 5.15 22.65
C GLY A 32 15.71 5.40 21.43
N LEU A 33 15.28 4.98 20.24
CA LEU A 33 15.89 5.25 18.95
C LEU A 33 15.02 6.27 18.22
N ILE A 34 15.65 7.24 17.57
CA ILE A 34 14.95 8.28 16.83
C ILE A 34 15.12 8.01 15.34
N ILE A 35 14.02 7.84 14.66
CA ILE A 35 13.93 7.78 13.21
C ILE A 35 12.90 8.81 12.73
N ASP A 36 13.11 9.39 11.57
CA ASP A 36 12.18 10.34 10.96
C ASP A 36 11.33 9.69 9.85
N VAL A 37 10.38 10.45 9.32
CA VAL A 37 9.49 10.01 8.24
C VAL A 37 10.28 9.63 6.98
N VAL A 38 11.33 10.39 6.65
CA VAL A 38 12.13 10.16 5.43
C VAL A 38 12.90 8.85 5.55
N GLN A 39 13.54 8.62 6.69
CA GLN A 39 14.25 7.36 6.97
C GLN A 39 13.26 6.18 6.94
N THR A 40 12.12 6.31 7.62
CA THR A 40 11.10 5.26 7.71
C THR A 40 10.55 4.85 6.34
N ARG A 41 10.40 5.79 5.41
CA ARG A 41 9.85 5.51 4.09
C ARG A 41 10.82 4.85 3.12
N LYS A 42 12.13 4.99 3.30
CA LYS A 42 13.13 4.41 2.38
C LYS A 42 12.93 2.90 2.12
N PRO A 43 12.77 2.04 3.14
CA PRO A 43 12.53 0.62 2.94
C PRO A 43 11.05 0.24 2.82
N MET A 44 10.13 1.21 2.60
CA MET A 44 8.70 0.92 2.45
C MET A 44 8.42 -0.03 1.27
N GLY A 45 7.47 -0.94 1.47
CA GLY A 45 7.19 -2.00 0.51
C GLY A 45 7.92 -3.32 0.79
N LEU A 46 8.98 -3.32 1.59
CA LEU A 46 9.63 -4.55 2.05
C LEU A 46 8.78 -5.27 3.12
N PRO A 47 8.96 -6.60 3.28
CA PRO A 47 8.44 -7.33 4.44
C PRO A 47 8.91 -6.66 5.75
N LYS A 48 8.04 -6.59 6.77
CA LYS A 48 8.26 -5.76 7.98
C LYS A 48 9.57 -6.07 8.71
N ILE A 49 9.91 -7.34 8.83
CA ILE A 49 11.18 -7.77 9.42
C ILE A 49 12.39 -7.23 8.64
N GLN A 50 12.33 -7.28 7.31
CA GLN A 50 13.41 -6.74 6.48
C GLN A 50 13.45 -5.21 6.55
N HIS A 51 12.29 -4.55 6.56
CA HIS A 51 12.19 -3.10 6.74
C HIS A 51 12.90 -2.65 8.04
N ILE A 52 12.68 -3.35 9.16
CA ILE A 52 13.33 -3.05 10.44
C ILE A 52 14.84 -3.26 10.36
N ARG A 53 15.32 -4.33 9.70
CA ARG A 53 16.75 -4.54 9.48
C ARG A 53 17.39 -3.40 8.69
N GLU A 54 16.73 -2.95 7.62
CA GLU A 54 17.20 -1.81 6.82
C GLU A 54 17.26 -0.53 7.66
N LEU A 55 16.24 -0.25 8.49
CA LEU A 55 16.26 0.91 9.40
C LEU A 55 17.42 0.82 10.40
N LEU A 56 17.60 -0.32 11.06
CA LEU A 56 18.70 -0.53 12.02
C LEU A 56 20.09 -0.47 11.35
N SER A 57 20.17 -0.77 10.06
CA SER A 57 21.41 -0.71 9.29
C SER A 57 21.77 0.68 8.80
N MET A 58 20.87 1.66 8.89
CA MET A 58 21.19 3.05 8.56
C MET A 58 22.26 3.59 9.51
N PRO A 59 23.30 4.28 9.02
CA PRO A 59 24.43 4.70 9.86
C PRO A 59 24.03 5.42 11.14
N GLU A 60 23.11 6.38 11.03
CA GLU A 60 22.65 7.19 12.16
C GLU A 60 21.87 6.36 13.19
N VAL A 61 21.04 5.41 12.74
CA VAL A 61 20.23 4.54 13.61
C VAL A 61 21.11 3.49 14.28
N ASN A 62 22.04 2.91 13.53
CA ASN A 62 23.02 1.95 14.04
C ASN A 62 23.92 2.56 15.12
N GLU A 63 24.40 3.81 14.92
CA GLU A 63 25.18 4.54 15.90
C GLU A 63 24.37 4.83 17.18
N GLN A 64 23.11 5.27 17.03
CA GLN A 64 22.19 5.44 18.18
C GLN A 64 22.03 4.13 18.97
N PHE A 65 21.81 3.01 18.24
CA PHE A 65 21.65 1.70 18.86
C PHE A 65 22.91 1.28 19.63
N ALA A 66 24.08 1.35 18.98
CA ALA A 66 25.36 1.00 19.61
C ALA A 66 25.68 1.86 20.83
N THR A 67 25.38 3.16 20.76
CA THR A 67 25.59 4.09 21.89
C THR A 67 24.66 3.77 23.06
N ARG A 68 23.37 3.50 22.77
CA ARG A 68 22.38 3.26 23.83
C ARG A 68 22.55 1.91 24.52
N TYR A 69 22.79 0.85 23.74
CA TYR A 69 22.84 -0.53 24.23
C TYR A 69 24.25 -1.06 24.46
N GLN A 70 25.29 -0.29 24.12
CA GLN A 70 26.71 -0.66 24.22
C GLN A 70 27.05 -1.99 23.53
N ARG A 71 26.33 -2.29 22.45
CA ARG A 71 26.51 -3.46 21.57
C ARG A 71 25.90 -3.22 20.19
N ALA A 72 26.27 -4.04 19.22
CA ALA A 72 25.55 -4.10 17.95
C ALA A 72 24.13 -4.68 18.13
N TRP A 73 23.21 -4.34 17.23
CA TRP A 73 21.89 -4.95 17.20
C TRP A 73 21.96 -6.42 16.74
N THR A 74 20.96 -7.20 17.10
CA THR A 74 20.83 -8.63 16.79
C THR A 74 19.45 -8.93 16.21
N GLU A 75 19.21 -10.17 15.75
CA GLU A 75 17.89 -10.59 15.26
C GLU A 75 16.82 -10.56 16.37
N GLU A 76 17.19 -10.76 17.63
CA GLU A 76 16.24 -10.60 18.74
C GLU A 76 15.74 -9.15 18.85
N ASP A 77 16.60 -8.15 18.58
CA ASP A 77 16.19 -6.73 18.56
C ASP A 77 15.22 -6.45 17.39
N VAL A 78 15.45 -7.08 16.24
CA VAL A 78 14.55 -6.98 15.08
C VAL A 78 13.19 -7.57 15.42
N VAL A 79 13.14 -8.73 16.04
CA VAL A 79 11.87 -9.38 16.46
C VAL A 79 11.14 -8.53 17.50
N GLU A 80 11.84 -7.98 18.47
CA GLU A 80 11.25 -7.11 19.48
C GLU A 80 10.70 -5.81 18.88
N LEU A 81 11.45 -5.15 17.97
CA LEU A 81 10.98 -3.98 17.26
C LEU A 81 9.74 -4.30 16.38
N ASN A 82 9.69 -5.47 15.75
CA ASN A 82 8.51 -5.89 15.00
C ASN A 82 7.30 -6.07 15.92
N ARG A 83 7.47 -6.65 17.10
CA ARG A 83 6.41 -6.78 18.09
C ARG A 83 5.89 -5.40 18.56
N LEU A 84 6.78 -4.44 18.79
CA LEU A 84 6.40 -3.08 19.13
C LEU A 84 5.71 -2.36 17.97
N PHE A 85 6.22 -2.53 16.76
CA PHE A 85 5.58 -2.02 15.53
C PHE A 85 4.14 -2.54 15.42
N GLU A 86 3.92 -3.85 15.55
CA GLU A 86 2.59 -4.44 15.49
C GLU A 86 1.67 -3.88 16.59
N LYS A 87 2.18 -3.74 17.82
CA LYS A 87 1.43 -3.14 18.95
C LYS A 87 0.96 -1.72 18.62
N HIS A 88 1.86 -0.85 18.13
CA HIS A 88 1.52 0.54 17.80
C HIS A 88 0.62 0.62 16.57
N LEU A 89 0.89 -0.21 15.57
CA LEU A 89 0.04 -0.27 14.37
C LEU A 89 -1.39 -0.67 14.73
N PHE A 90 -1.59 -1.74 15.51
CA PHE A 90 -2.92 -2.17 15.94
C PHE A 90 -3.66 -1.09 16.73
N ALA A 91 -2.96 -0.36 17.60
CA ALA A 91 -3.56 0.71 18.40
C ALA A 91 -4.03 1.91 17.56
N SER A 92 -3.51 2.09 16.35
CA SER A 92 -3.79 3.25 15.49
C SER A 92 -4.55 2.93 14.21
N LEU A 93 -4.68 1.65 13.82
CA LEU A 93 -5.24 1.23 12.52
C LEU A 93 -6.60 1.85 12.18
N GLU A 94 -7.50 1.93 13.17
CA GLU A 94 -8.84 2.47 12.97
C GLU A 94 -8.82 3.95 12.54
N ASN A 95 -7.80 4.71 12.97
CA ASN A 95 -7.64 6.13 12.64
C ASN A 95 -7.21 6.37 11.18
N TYR A 96 -6.72 5.33 10.50
CA TYR A 96 -6.20 5.40 9.14
C TYR A 96 -7.07 4.64 8.14
N THR A 97 -8.39 4.74 8.30
CA THR A 97 -9.38 4.05 7.46
C THR A 97 -10.26 4.99 6.66
N ASP A 98 -9.94 6.29 6.64
CA ASP A 98 -10.66 7.26 5.82
C ASP A 98 -10.41 6.98 4.35
N PRO A 99 -11.48 6.83 3.53
CA PRO A 99 -11.33 6.63 2.09
C PRO A 99 -10.63 7.83 1.44
N ILE A 100 -9.70 7.53 0.54
CA ILE A 100 -9.04 8.56 -0.26
C ILE A 100 -10.07 9.23 -1.17
N PRO A 101 -9.98 10.56 -1.40
CA PRO A 101 -10.89 11.27 -2.30
C PRO A 101 -11.04 10.58 -3.65
N GLY A 102 -12.28 10.49 -4.15
CA GLY A 102 -12.60 9.84 -5.42
C GLY A 102 -12.78 8.31 -5.36
N VAL A 103 -12.33 7.62 -4.31
CA VAL A 103 -12.41 6.14 -4.22
C VAL A 103 -13.85 5.65 -4.19
N ILE A 104 -14.69 6.17 -3.30
CA ILE A 104 -16.08 5.68 -3.15
C ILE A 104 -16.87 5.86 -4.45
N PRO A 105 -16.97 7.08 -5.04
CA PRO A 105 -17.72 7.24 -6.29
C PRO A 105 -17.15 6.43 -7.45
N THR A 106 -15.84 6.19 -7.49
CA THR A 106 -15.21 5.29 -8.46
C THR A 106 -15.73 3.87 -8.32
N LEU A 107 -15.73 3.32 -7.08
CA LEU A 107 -16.22 1.96 -6.85
C LEU A 107 -17.72 1.81 -7.13
N GLU A 108 -18.52 2.83 -6.80
CA GLU A 108 -19.95 2.84 -7.12
C GLU A 108 -20.17 2.76 -8.64
N LYS A 109 -19.41 3.54 -9.43
CA LYS A 109 -19.48 3.49 -10.89
C LYS A 109 -19.07 2.12 -11.42
N LEU A 110 -17.94 1.55 -10.98
CA LEU A 110 -17.46 0.24 -11.42
C LEU A 110 -18.46 -0.88 -11.07
N ARG A 111 -19.07 -0.83 -9.88
CA ARG A 111 -20.12 -1.78 -9.48
C ARG A 111 -21.38 -1.66 -10.32
N ALA A 112 -21.81 -0.43 -10.68
CA ALA A 112 -22.94 -0.21 -11.56
C ALA A 112 -22.70 -0.78 -12.96
N GLU A 113 -21.46 -0.87 -13.39
CA GLU A 113 -21.02 -1.52 -14.63
C GLU A 113 -20.85 -3.05 -14.48
N GLY A 114 -21.11 -3.62 -13.30
CA GLY A 114 -21.06 -5.06 -13.02
C GLY A 114 -19.69 -5.62 -12.65
N LEU A 115 -18.69 -4.76 -12.40
CA LEU A 115 -17.36 -5.23 -12.03
C LEU A 115 -17.30 -5.73 -10.58
N LYS A 116 -16.53 -6.79 -10.36
CA LYS A 116 -16.19 -7.30 -9.03
C LYS A 116 -15.03 -6.52 -8.44
N ILE A 117 -15.08 -6.25 -7.14
CA ILE A 117 -14.05 -5.48 -6.43
C ILE A 117 -13.36 -6.38 -5.42
N GLY A 118 -12.19 -6.86 -5.77
CA GLY A 118 -11.28 -7.57 -4.88
C GLY A 118 -10.29 -6.64 -4.21
N SER A 119 -9.54 -7.15 -3.24
CA SER A 119 -8.40 -6.42 -2.67
C SER A 119 -7.29 -7.33 -2.17
N THR A 120 -6.06 -6.78 -2.19
CA THR A 120 -4.87 -7.34 -1.57
C THR A 120 -4.28 -6.32 -0.61
N THR A 121 -3.54 -6.75 0.40
CA THR A 121 -2.97 -5.83 1.39
C THR A 121 -1.66 -6.38 1.97
N GLY A 122 -0.81 -5.50 2.46
CA GLY A 122 0.33 -5.88 3.31
C GLY A 122 -0.04 -6.15 4.77
N TYR A 123 -1.28 -5.86 5.18
CA TYR A 123 -1.78 -6.13 6.52
C TYR A 123 -2.14 -7.60 6.71
N THR A 124 -1.95 -8.11 7.94
CA THR A 124 -2.38 -9.45 8.31
C THR A 124 -3.91 -9.56 8.42
N ARG A 125 -4.44 -10.77 8.48
CA ARG A 125 -5.88 -10.99 8.70
C ARG A 125 -6.37 -10.33 9.99
N GLU A 126 -5.57 -10.40 11.05
CA GLU A 126 -5.88 -9.82 12.35
C GLU A 126 -5.99 -8.29 12.25
N MET A 127 -5.07 -7.63 11.52
CA MET A 127 -5.14 -6.19 11.25
C MET A 127 -6.38 -5.84 10.42
N MET A 128 -6.68 -6.65 9.40
CA MET A 128 -7.86 -6.43 8.55
C MET A 128 -9.19 -6.65 9.29
N ASN A 129 -9.22 -7.42 10.38
CA ASN A 129 -10.39 -7.50 11.24
C ASN A 129 -10.74 -6.18 11.94
N VAL A 130 -9.78 -5.25 12.03
CA VAL A 130 -9.98 -3.86 12.51
C VAL A 130 -10.30 -2.93 11.34
N VAL A 131 -9.47 -2.98 10.29
CA VAL A 131 -9.54 -2.03 9.16
C VAL A 131 -10.81 -2.21 8.32
N LEU A 132 -11.19 -3.46 8.00
CA LEU A 132 -12.36 -3.75 7.16
C LEU A 132 -13.67 -3.14 7.70
N PRO A 133 -14.08 -3.42 8.96
CA PRO A 133 -15.33 -2.86 9.47
C PRO A 133 -15.27 -1.34 9.61
N ALA A 134 -14.12 -0.77 9.98
CA ALA A 134 -13.96 0.68 10.11
C ALA A 134 -14.06 1.41 8.76
N ALA A 135 -13.39 0.89 7.72
CA ALA A 135 -13.50 1.42 6.35
C ALA A 135 -14.92 1.22 5.78
N GLN A 136 -15.55 0.08 6.07
CA GLN A 136 -16.91 -0.22 5.65
C GLN A 136 -17.93 0.73 6.26
N ALA A 137 -17.76 1.12 7.51
CA ALA A 137 -18.59 2.12 8.18
C ALA A 137 -18.47 3.51 7.52
N LYS A 138 -17.36 3.78 6.84
CA LYS A 138 -17.08 5.01 6.07
C LYS A 138 -17.44 4.89 4.58
N GLY A 139 -18.05 3.77 4.16
CA GLY A 139 -18.57 3.54 2.81
C GLY A 139 -17.64 2.74 1.88
N TYR A 140 -16.39 2.44 2.27
CA TYR A 140 -15.49 1.64 1.45
C TYR A 140 -15.76 0.14 1.64
N ARG A 141 -16.14 -0.55 0.56
CA ARG A 141 -16.48 -1.97 0.57
C ARG A 141 -15.80 -2.71 -0.57
N VAL A 142 -15.30 -3.90 -0.27
CA VAL A 142 -14.77 -4.85 -1.26
C VAL A 142 -15.53 -6.17 -1.19
N ASP A 143 -15.55 -6.92 -2.29
CA ASP A 143 -16.25 -8.20 -2.34
C ASP A 143 -15.40 -9.33 -1.74
N TYR A 144 -14.06 -9.17 -1.82
CA TYR A 144 -13.10 -10.04 -1.15
C TYR A 144 -11.82 -9.30 -0.78
N CYS A 145 -11.19 -9.72 0.33
CA CYS A 145 -9.89 -9.21 0.78
C CYS A 145 -8.94 -10.37 1.09
N ALA A 146 -7.89 -10.52 0.29
CA ALA A 146 -6.80 -11.47 0.53
C ALA A 146 -5.71 -10.86 1.41
N THR A 147 -5.15 -11.67 2.33
CA THR A 147 -4.10 -11.25 3.27
C THR A 147 -2.90 -12.18 3.18
N PRO A 148 -1.65 -11.68 3.36
CA PRO A 148 -0.44 -12.45 3.08
C PRO A 148 -0.20 -13.60 4.05
N ASN A 149 -0.63 -13.48 5.32
CA ASN A 149 -0.34 -14.47 6.36
C ASN A 149 -1.13 -15.77 6.25
N LEU A 150 -2.08 -15.85 5.33
CA LEU A 150 -2.83 -17.08 5.02
C LEU A 150 -2.33 -17.76 3.71
N LEU A 151 -1.29 -17.22 3.11
CA LEU A 151 -0.77 -17.64 1.80
C LEU A 151 0.74 -17.94 1.90
N PRO A 152 1.33 -18.66 0.94
CA PRO A 152 2.75 -19.02 0.95
C PRO A 152 3.69 -17.81 1.00
N ALA A 153 3.28 -16.67 0.42
CA ALA A 153 4.03 -15.41 0.45
C ALA A 153 3.11 -14.21 0.16
N GLY A 154 3.48 -13.04 0.72
CA GLY A 154 2.92 -11.75 0.34
C GLY A 154 3.58 -11.17 -0.92
N ARG A 155 3.27 -9.91 -1.23
CA ARG A 155 3.85 -9.17 -2.36
C ARG A 155 5.38 -9.27 -2.38
N PRO A 156 5.99 -9.36 -3.54
CA PRO A 156 5.43 -9.26 -4.88
C PRO A 156 4.90 -10.59 -5.45
N ALA A 157 4.76 -11.64 -4.62
CA ALA A 157 4.19 -12.91 -5.07
C ALA A 157 2.70 -12.76 -5.42
N PRO A 158 2.20 -13.44 -6.47
CA PRO A 158 0.87 -13.20 -7.02
C PRO A 158 -0.27 -13.90 -6.27
N TYR A 159 0.01 -14.56 -5.15
CA TYR A 159 -0.94 -15.45 -4.49
C TYR A 159 -2.23 -14.77 -4.02
N MET A 160 -2.13 -13.53 -3.52
CA MET A 160 -3.32 -12.78 -3.07
C MET A 160 -4.22 -12.40 -4.26
N ILE A 161 -3.64 -12.10 -5.43
CA ILE A 161 -4.42 -11.88 -6.66
C ILE A 161 -5.14 -13.18 -7.04
N PHE A 162 -4.43 -14.30 -7.10
CA PHE A 162 -5.03 -15.59 -7.45
C PHE A 162 -6.13 -16.03 -6.46
N GLU A 163 -5.94 -15.78 -5.17
CA GLU A 163 -6.98 -16.03 -4.17
C GLU A 163 -8.25 -15.20 -4.46
N ASN A 164 -8.10 -13.90 -4.79
CA ASN A 164 -9.21 -13.05 -5.20
C ASN A 164 -9.95 -13.64 -6.41
N LEU A 165 -9.23 -14.07 -7.45
CA LEU A 165 -9.84 -14.63 -8.66
C LEU A 165 -10.67 -15.87 -8.34
N ILE A 166 -10.12 -16.79 -7.53
CA ILE A 166 -10.83 -18.00 -7.10
C ILE A 166 -12.09 -17.65 -6.30
N LYS A 167 -11.98 -16.72 -5.35
CA LYS A 167 -13.10 -16.36 -4.47
C LYS A 167 -14.19 -15.57 -5.19
N LEU A 168 -13.81 -14.78 -6.16
CA LEU A 168 -14.73 -13.95 -6.94
C LEU A 168 -15.25 -14.66 -8.21
N GLY A 169 -14.73 -15.86 -8.53
CA GLY A 169 -15.11 -16.59 -9.74
C GLY A 169 -14.77 -15.81 -11.01
N VAL A 170 -13.50 -15.40 -11.14
CA VAL A 170 -12.96 -14.73 -12.32
C VAL A 170 -12.00 -15.69 -13.00
N ASP A 171 -12.30 -16.06 -14.24
CA ASP A 171 -11.58 -17.13 -14.95
C ASP A 171 -10.46 -16.61 -15.87
N SER A 172 -10.47 -15.33 -16.23
CA SER A 172 -9.50 -14.74 -17.15
C SER A 172 -8.60 -13.71 -16.47
N LEU A 173 -7.29 -13.90 -16.56
CA LEU A 173 -6.30 -12.93 -16.09
C LEU A 173 -6.38 -11.61 -16.88
N ASP A 174 -6.68 -11.69 -18.18
CA ASP A 174 -6.83 -10.50 -19.02
C ASP A 174 -8.02 -9.63 -18.60
N ALA A 175 -9.05 -10.23 -17.97
CA ALA A 175 -10.22 -9.50 -17.47
C ALA A 175 -9.99 -8.77 -16.14
N VAL A 176 -8.74 -8.75 -15.63
CA VAL A 176 -8.40 -8.24 -14.31
C VAL A 176 -7.46 -7.04 -14.35
N VAL A 177 -7.77 -6.04 -13.54
CA VAL A 177 -6.89 -4.88 -13.28
C VAL A 177 -6.47 -4.90 -11.82
N LYS A 178 -5.16 -4.91 -11.56
CA LYS A 178 -4.58 -4.65 -10.23
C LYS A 178 -4.27 -3.16 -10.10
N VAL A 179 -4.78 -2.51 -9.07
CA VAL A 179 -4.49 -1.10 -8.76
C VAL A 179 -3.74 -1.01 -7.44
N GLY A 180 -2.68 -0.23 -7.41
CA GLY A 180 -1.90 0.00 -6.19
C GLY A 180 -0.99 1.20 -6.28
N ASP A 181 -0.41 1.58 -5.15
CA ASP A 181 0.34 2.81 -4.98
C ASP A 181 1.84 2.60 -4.75
N THR A 182 2.26 1.34 -4.55
CA THR A 182 3.67 1.00 -4.32
C THR A 182 4.28 0.20 -5.48
N ILE A 183 5.61 0.21 -5.56
CA ILE A 183 6.37 -0.66 -6.48
C ILE A 183 6.06 -2.15 -6.23
N ALA A 184 5.78 -2.52 -4.98
CA ALA A 184 5.41 -3.89 -4.63
C ALA A 184 4.05 -4.30 -5.22
N ASP A 185 3.08 -3.39 -5.28
CA ASP A 185 1.78 -3.59 -5.93
C ASP A 185 1.94 -3.81 -7.43
N ILE A 186 2.71 -2.95 -8.07
CA ILE A 186 2.97 -3.07 -9.50
C ILE A 186 3.57 -4.44 -9.83
N LYS A 187 4.59 -4.84 -9.08
CA LYS A 187 5.23 -6.15 -9.26
C LYS A 187 4.30 -7.32 -8.95
N GLU A 188 3.39 -7.19 -7.98
CA GLU A 188 2.35 -8.20 -7.69
C GLU A 188 1.46 -8.43 -8.93
N GLY A 189 0.98 -7.35 -9.57
CA GLY A 189 0.19 -7.43 -10.80
C GLY A 189 0.97 -8.01 -11.98
N VAL A 190 2.22 -7.58 -12.19
CA VAL A 190 3.11 -8.11 -13.23
C VAL A 190 3.37 -9.60 -13.04
N ASN A 191 3.63 -10.03 -11.81
CA ASN A 191 3.89 -11.45 -11.50
C ASN A 191 2.63 -12.31 -11.66
N ALA A 192 1.45 -11.73 -11.40
CA ALA A 192 0.16 -12.38 -11.64
C ALA A 192 -0.24 -12.41 -13.13
N LYS A 193 0.49 -11.71 -14.01
CA LYS A 193 0.15 -11.54 -15.43
C LYS A 193 -1.19 -10.84 -15.67
N VAL A 194 -1.59 -9.94 -14.77
CA VAL A 194 -2.75 -9.08 -14.94
C VAL A 194 -2.32 -7.66 -15.30
N CYS A 195 -3.27 -6.84 -15.80
CA CYS A 195 -2.99 -5.43 -16.05
C CYS A 195 -2.68 -4.72 -14.72
N SER A 196 -1.50 -4.12 -14.62
CA SER A 196 -1.04 -3.43 -13.41
C SER A 196 -1.14 -1.92 -13.59
N VAL A 197 -1.90 -1.26 -12.71
CA VAL A 197 -2.15 0.19 -12.73
C VAL A 197 -1.60 0.82 -11.45
N GLY A 198 -0.72 1.80 -11.62
CA GLY A 198 -0.25 2.64 -10.52
C GLY A 198 -1.16 3.83 -10.26
N VAL A 199 -1.38 4.21 -9.00
CA VAL A 199 -2.04 5.46 -8.61
C VAL A 199 -1.06 6.38 -7.89
N VAL A 200 -1.04 7.68 -8.26
CA VAL A 200 -0.02 8.62 -7.79
C VAL A 200 -0.46 9.43 -6.59
N LEU A 201 -1.57 10.16 -6.69
CA LEU A 201 -2.03 11.03 -5.60
C LEU A 201 -2.59 10.18 -4.45
N GLY A 202 -2.14 10.49 -3.24
CA GLY A 202 -2.46 9.68 -2.06
C GLY A 202 -1.53 8.50 -1.82
N SER A 203 -0.56 8.26 -2.72
CA SER A 203 0.34 7.11 -2.65
C SER A 203 1.43 7.24 -1.58
N ASN A 204 1.92 6.08 -1.14
CA ASN A 204 3.17 5.99 -0.38
C ASN A 204 4.36 6.57 -1.17
N GLU A 205 4.35 6.39 -2.50
CA GLU A 205 5.43 6.88 -3.36
C GLU A 205 5.50 8.41 -3.42
N MET A 206 4.35 9.11 -3.31
CA MET A 206 4.30 10.57 -3.14
C MET A 206 4.71 10.99 -1.73
N ALA A 207 4.36 10.20 -0.72
CA ALA A 207 4.71 10.44 0.68
C ALA A 207 4.23 11.80 1.25
N LEU A 208 3.08 12.27 0.81
CA LEU A 208 2.47 13.54 1.19
C LEU A 208 1.10 13.32 1.81
N THR A 209 0.74 14.16 2.76
CA THR A 209 -0.65 14.32 3.19
C THR A 209 -1.47 15.01 2.09
N GLU A 210 -2.78 14.91 2.17
CA GLU A 210 -3.67 15.62 1.26
C GLU A 210 -3.49 17.15 1.36
N ALA A 211 -3.26 17.67 2.55
CA ALA A 211 -3.02 19.08 2.79
C ALA A 211 -1.70 19.56 2.15
N GLU A 212 -0.61 18.78 2.31
CA GLU A 212 0.68 19.07 1.68
C GLU A 212 0.56 19.00 0.15
N THR A 213 -0.13 17.98 -0.38
CA THR A 213 -0.36 17.87 -1.82
C THR A 213 -1.08 19.11 -2.39
N LYS A 214 -2.13 19.60 -1.70
CA LYS A 214 -2.88 20.80 -2.10
C LYS A 214 -2.11 22.10 -1.95
N ALA A 215 -1.21 22.17 -0.98
CA ALA A 215 -0.40 23.35 -0.69
C ALA A 215 0.90 23.43 -1.53
N MET A 216 1.29 22.35 -2.18
CA MET A 216 2.56 22.27 -2.92
C MET A 216 2.53 23.16 -4.17
N PRO A 217 3.61 23.89 -4.47
CA PRO A 217 3.73 24.64 -5.72
C PRO A 217 3.56 23.71 -6.94
N ALA A 218 2.80 24.16 -7.95
CA ALA A 218 2.44 23.32 -9.10
C ALA A 218 3.65 22.68 -9.78
N ALA A 219 4.72 23.44 -10.02
CA ALA A 219 5.93 22.91 -10.66
C ALA A 219 6.64 21.82 -9.83
N GLU A 220 6.62 21.93 -8.50
CA GLU A 220 7.19 20.90 -7.60
C GLU A 220 6.31 19.65 -7.60
N LEU A 221 4.99 19.83 -7.56
CA LEU A 221 4.02 18.73 -7.61
C LEU A 221 4.13 17.97 -8.93
N GLU A 222 4.20 18.67 -10.05
CA GLU A 222 4.39 18.08 -11.39
C GLU A 222 5.68 17.25 -11.47
N ALA A 223 6.79 17.79 -10.95
CA ALA A 223 8.07 17.08 -10.92
C ALA A 223 8.00 15.78 -10.08
N ARG A 224 7.37 15.82 -8.91
CA ARG A 224 7.17 14.62 -8.07
C ARG A 224 6.27 13.60 -8.75
N ILE A 225 5.17 14.04 -9.35
CA ILE A 225 4.27 13.18 -10.12
C ILE A 225 5.03 12.48 -11.25
N ALA A 226 5.87 13.22 -11.99
CA ALA A 226 6.66 12.67 -13.08
C ALA A 226 7.64 11.59 -12.58
N ASP A 227 8.37 11.85 -11.49
CA ASP A 227 9.28 10.88 -10.86
C ASP A 227 8.54 9.60 -10.41
N VAL A 228 7.41 9.75 -9.73
CA VAL A 228 6.60 8.58 -9.30
C VAL A 228 6.12 7.77 -10.50
N LYS A 229 5.61 8.42 -11.54
CA LYS A 229 5.18 7.75 -12.77
C LYS A 229 6.33 6.98 -13.42
N GLU A 230 7.50 7.59 -13.54
CA GLU A 230 8.69 6.93 -14.11
C GLU A 230 9.05 5.67 -13.33
N ARG A 231 9.10 5.75 -12.00
CA ARG A 231 9.38 4.58 -11.14
C ARG A 231 8.33 3.47 -11.26
N MET A 232 7.06 3.82 -11.34
CA MET A 232 5.98 2.84 -11.52
C MET A 232 6.05 2.15 -12.89
N PHE A 233 6.30 2.92 -13.96
CA PHE A 233 6.50 2.34 -15.31
C PHE A 233 7.76 1.47 -15.36
N ALA A 234 8.85 1.89 -14.75
CA ALA A 234 10.08 1.09 -14.66
C ALA A 234 9.86 -0.23 -13.89
N ALA A 235 8.92 -0.25 -12.93
CA ALA A 235 8.52 -1.48 -12.23
C ALA A 235 7.60 -2.40 -13.03
N GLY A 236 7.09 -1.96 -14.18
CA GLY A 236 6.25 -2.73 -15.10
C GLY A 236 4.75 -2.37 -15.07
N ALA A 237 4.38 -1.20 -14.55
CA ALA A 237 3.01 -0.73 -14.65
C ALA A 237 2.57 -0.61 -16.11
N SER A 238 1.40 -1.16 -16.44
CA SER A 238 0.78 -1.01 -17.77
C SER A 238 0.23 0.41 -17.97
N TYR A 239 -0.29 0.98 -16.91
CA TYR A 239 -0.81 2.35 -16.84
C TYR A 239 -0.48 2.98 -15.49
N VAL A 240 -0.46 4.32 -15.47
CA VAL A 240 -0.34 5.09 -14.22
C VAL A 240 -1.36 6.24 -14.29
N ILE A 241 -2.28 6.27 -13.32
CA ILE A 241 -3.32 7.27 -13.15
C ILE A 241 -2.93 8.26 -12.06
N LEU A 242 -3.43 9.50 -12.13
CA LEU A 242 -3.18 10.48 -11.08
C LEU A 242 -4.01 10.18 -9.84
N SER A 243 -5.29 9.90 -10.00
CA SER A 243 -6.22 9.58 -8.91
C SER A 243 -7.15 8.45 -9.31
N MET A 244 -7.85 7.89 -8.34
CA MET A 244 -8.85 6.84 -8.58
C MET A 244 -9.98 7.27 -9.49
N GLU A 245 -10.27 8.56 -9.59
CA GLU A 245 -11.32 9.11 -10.46
C GLU A 245 -11.07 8.85 -11.96
N GLU A 246 -9.80 8.63 -12.34
CA GLU A 246 -9.43 8.30 -13.74
C GLU A 246 -9.66 6.82 -14.08
N LEU A 247 -9.80 5.94 -13.09
CA LEU A 247 -9.87 4.50 -13.29
C LEU A 247 -11.06 4.05 -14.17
N PRO A 248 -12.29 4.56 -13.99
CA PRO A 248 -13.41 4.15 -14.84
C PRO A 248 -13.18 4.46 -16.32
N ALA A 249 -12.69 5.66 -16.64
CA ALA A 249 -12.39 6.05 -18.03
C ALA A 249 -11.24 5.22 -18.63
N LEU A 250 -10.27 4.81 -17.80
CA LEU A 250 -9.23 3.88 -18.24
C LEU A 250 -9.82 2.51 -18.59
N ILE A 251 -10.69 1.97 -17.74
CA ILE A 251 -11.34 0.66 -17.96
C ILE A 251 -12.24 0.70 -19.22
N GLU A 252 -13.00 1.77 -19.41
CA GLU A 252 -13.80 1.97 -20.63
C GLU A 252 -12.93 1.88 -21.91
N ARG A 253 -11.78 2.57 -21.93
CA ARG A 253 -10.81 2.48 -23.03
C ARG A 253 -10.28 1.07 -23.24
N MET A 254 -9.86 0.40 -22.15
CA MET A 254 -9.34 -0.97 -22.21
C MET A 254 -10.39 -1.96 -22.76
N ASN A 255 -11.68 -1.73 -22.50
CA ASN A 255 -12.76 -2.55 -23.01
C ASN A 255 -13.06 -2.26 -24.50
N ALA A 256 -12.86 -1.01 -24.96
CA ALA A 256 -13.05 -0.63 -26.36
C ALA A 256 -11.94 -1.14 -27.28
N ASP A 257 -10.73 -1.34 -26.75
CA ASP A 257 -9.54 -1.79 -27.49
C ASP A 257 -9.45 -3.33 -27.62
N ARG A 258 -10.42 -4.07 -27.08
CA ARG A 258 -10.54 -5.54 -27.12
C ARG A 258 -11.46 -6.01 -28.24
#